data_7647470eb9a7344b4cbef03bc85823a0
#
_entry.id   7647470eb9a7344b4cbef03bc85823a0
#
_cell.length_a   1.000
_cell.length_b   1.000
_cell.length_c   1.000
_cell.angle_alpha   90.00
_cell.angle_beta   90.00
_cell.angle_gamma   90.00
#
_symmetry.space_group_name_H-M   'P 1'
#
loop_
_entity.id
_entity.type
_entity.pdbx_description
1 polymer ?
#
loop_
_entity_poly.entity_id
_entity_poly.type
_entity_poly.pdbx_seq_one_letter_code
_entity_poly.pdbx_strand_id
1 'polypeptide(L)'
;MKILRALLALALLLTPMRALAQEAKALTADCVITSGKVKTTAAHDGDYTTAWRSERVRRPYLEFELPEGETAGYLYVCFTEMPQSWAVEERVDGKWRVVAKGGTEYMHALVELNGQRHFRIVENSGVTTRLKFNEVFVFGEGELPDWVQRWQPTAEKADLLVLATHPDDELIFFGGTIPTYAVEREKSVVVAYMSGASAARRSELLNGLWHMGVRQYPVIGPFGDAYSTNMAVIYDQW
;
A
#
# COMPACT_ATOMS: atom_id res chain seq x y z
N MET A 1 -38.86 36.70 -18.99
CA MET A 1 -39.02 35.26 -18.72
C MET A 1 -38.40 34.32 -19.77
N LYS A 2 -38.46 34.59 -21.07
CA LYS A 2 -37.89 33.74 -22.11
C LYS A 2 -36.34 33.70 -22.13
N ILE A 3 -35.67 34.82 -21.87
CA ILE A 3 -34.21 34.95 -21.86
C ILE A 3 -33.59 34.19 -20.64
N LEU A 4 -34.24 34.25 -19.49
CA LEU A 4 -33.77 33.55 -18.26
C LEU A 4 -33.83 32.02 -18.41
N ARG A 5 -34.82 31.50 -19.14
CA ARG A 5 -34.94 30.06 -19.46
C ARG A 5 -33.88 29.59 -20.45
N ALA A 6 -33.49 30.45 -21.41
CA ALA A 6 -32.42 30.13 -22.35
C ALA A 6 -31.04 30.10 -21.71
N LEU A 7 -30.77 31.01 -20.75
CA LEU A 7 -29.52 31.03 -19.99
C LEU A 7 -29.40 29.84 -19.02
N LEU A 8 -30.52 29.39 -18.43
CA LEU A 8 -30.51 28.20 -17.58
C LEU A 8 -30.28 26.90 -18.39
N ALA A 9 -30.85 26.81 -19.59
CA ALA A 9 -30.62 25.68 -20.48
C ALA A 9 -29.17 25.63 -21.03
N LEU A 10 -28.55 26.80 -21.26
CA LEU A 10 -27.16 26.89 -21.72
C LEU A 10 -26.17 26.56 -20.58
N ALA A 11 -26.48 26.92 -19.33
CA ALA A 11 -25.66 26.57 -18.17
C ALA A 11 -25.66 25.05 -17.86
N LEU A 12 -26.77 24.36 -18.13
CA LEU A 12 -26.88 22.90 -18.02
C LEU A 12 -26.09 22.14 -19.10
N LEU A 13 -25.87 22.74 -20.26
CA LEU A 13 -25.08 22.16 -21.36
C LEU A 13 -23.56 22.37 -21.15
N LEU A 14 -23.16 23.26 -20.25
CA LEU A 14 -21.75 23.56 -19.94
C LEU A 14 -21.24 22.89 -18.67
N THR A 15 -22.06 22.11 -17.96
CA THR A 15 -21.53 21.22 -16.92
C THR A 15 -20.67 20.16 -17.61
N PRO A 16 -19.36 20.12 -17.36
CA PRO A 16 -18.56 19.03 -17.90
C PRO A 16 -19.18 17.73 -17.39
N MET A 17 -19.71 16.91 -18.30
CA MET A 17 -19.94 15.51 -17.97
C MET A 17 -18.58 14.98 -17.49
N ARG A 18 -18.40 14.84 -16.18
CA ARG A 18 -17.34 13.99 -15.67
C ARG A 18 -17.62 12.61 -16.26
N ALA A 19 -16.87 12.23 -17.28
CA ALA A 19 -16.82 10.84 -17.67
C ALA A 19 -16.53 10.09 -16.37
N LEU A 20 -17.43 9.20 -15.96
CA LEU A 20 -17.16 8.30 -14.85
C LEU A 20 -15.88 7.57 -15.25
N ALA A 21 -14.80 7.82 -14.53
CA ALA A 21 -13.56 7.10 -14.77
C ALA A 21 -13.88 5.62 -14.61
N GLN A 22 -13.45 4.83 -15.57
CA GLN A 22 -13.65 3.38 -15.50
C GLN A 22 -12.84 2.85 -14.33
N GLU A 23 -13.46 2.03 -13.49
CA GLU A 23 -12.76 1.36 -12.39
C GLU A 23 -11.65 0.44 -12.94
N ALA A 24 -10.50 0.46 -12.30
CA ALA A 24 -9.37 -0.37 -12.68
C ALA A 24 -9.71 -1.86 -12.46
N LYS A 25 -9.60 -2.65 -13.51
CA LYS A 25 -9.87 -4.10 -13.47
C LYS A 25 -8.85 -4.78 -12.55
N ALA A 26 -9.32 -5.57 -11.57
CA ALA A 26 -8.45 -6.45 -10.81
C ALA A 26 -7.97 -7.61 -11.68
N LEU A 27 -6.66 -7.74 -11.86
CA LEU A 27 -6.03 -8.71 -12.76
C LEU A 27 -5.24 -9.80 -12.03
N THR A 28 -5.10 -9.72 -10.72
CA THR A 28 -4.24 -10.63 -9.94
C THR A 28 -4.60 -12.11 -10.14
N ALA A 29 -5.89 -12.43 -10.13
CA ALA A 29 -6.38 -13.79 -10.31
C ALA A 29 -6.17 -14.33 -11.74
N ASP A 30 -6.05 -13.44 -12.72
CA ASP A 30 -5.83 -13.79 -14.13
C ASP A 30 -4.34 -13.95 -14.45
N CYS A 31 -3.43 -13.50 -13.55
CA CYS A 31 -1.99 -13.59 -13.75
C CYS A 31 -1.47 -15.01 -13.52
N VAL A 32 -0.50 -15.41 -14.35
CA VAL A 32 0.41 -16.50 -13.99
C VAL A 32 1.50 -15.90 -13.09
N ILE A 33 1.52 -16.30 -11.81
CA ILE A 33 2.46 -15.78 -10.82
C ILE A 33 3.48 -16.87 -10.47
N THR A 34 4.77 -16.58 -10.63
CA THR A 34 5.86 -17.53 -10.42
C THR A 34 7.02 -16.95 -9.62
N SER A 35 7.76 -17.83 -8.92
CA SER A 35 9.01 -17.47 -8.24
C SER A 35 9.91 -18.71 -8.10
N GLY A 36 10.65 -19.04 -9.15
CA GLY A 36 11.49 -20.23 -9.16
C GLY A 36 10.69 -21.49 -8.83
N LYS A 37 11.03 -22.14 -7.70
CA LYS A 37 10.35 -23.38 -7.23
C LYS A 37 9.36 -23.13 -6.08
N VAL A 38 9.23 -21.90 -5.61
CA VAL A 38 8.37 -21.56 -4.47
C VAL A 38 6.92 -21.40 -4.94
N LYS A 39 5.99 -22.00 -4.20
CA LYS A 39 4.56 -21.77 -4.43
C LYS A 39 4.23 -20.31 -4.10
N THR A 40 3.42 -19.68 -4.92
CA THR A 40 3.14 -18.23 -4.83
C THR A 40 1.80 -17.90 -4.20
N THR A 41 0.94 -18.90 -3.96
CA THR A 41 -0.45 -18.69 -3.49
C THR A 41 -0.55 -17.76 -2.30
N ALA A 42 0.32 -17.91 -1.28
CA ALA A 42 0.32 -17.04 -0.10
C ALA A 42 0.77 -15.59 -0.36
N ALA A 43 1.04 -15.20 -1.61
CA ALA A 43 1.29 -13.80 -1.98
C ALA A 43 0.03 -13.09 -2.51
N HIS A 44 -1.07 -13.84 -2.72
CA HIS A 44 -2.29 -13.32 -3.34
C HIS A 44 -3.53 -14.15 -2.95
N ASP A 45 -3.59 -14.61 -1.70
CA ASP A 45 -4.70 -15.44 -1.17
C ASP A 45 -5.80 -14.62 -0.48
N GLY A 46 -5.61 -13.32 -0.33
CA GLY A 46 -6.54 -12.40 0.33
C GLY A 46 -6.46 -12.44 1.85
N ASP A 47 -5.46 -13.14 2.41
CA ASP A 47 -5.28 -13.30 3.85
C ASP A 47 -4.01 -12.59 4.33
N TYR A 48 -4.14 -11.40 4.90
CA TYR A 48 -3.02 -10.62 5.45
C TYR A 48 -2.32 -11.29 6.65
N THR A 49 -2.85 -12.38 7.18
CA THR A 49 -2.20 -13.17 8.24
C THR A 49 -1.20 -14.17 7.69
N THR A 50 -1.32 -14.53 6.41
CA THR A 50 -0.34 -15.35 5.70
C THR A 50 0.81 -14.49 5.20
N ALA A 51 1.94 -15.14 4.91
CA ALA A 51 3.10 -14.47 4.36
C ALA A 51 3.84 -15.35 3.35
N TRP A 52 3.93 -14.84 2.15
CA TRP A 52 4.79 -15.45 1.14
C TRP A 52 6.25 -15.06 1.34
N ARG A 53 7.15 -16.01 1.04
CA ARG A 53 8.60 -15.82 1.10
C ARG A 53 9.27 -16.46 -0.10
N SER A 54 10.09 -15.69 -0.80
CA SER A 54 10.91 -16.23 -1.90
C SER A 54 11.99 -17.22 -1.42
N GLU A 55 12.67 -17.88 -2.35
CA GLU A 55 13.96 -18.50 -2.05
C GLU A 55 14.98 -17.47 -1.53
N ARG A 56 15.94 -17.92 -0.70
CA ARG A 56 17.03 -17.09 -0.24
C ARG A 56 18.17 -17.11 -1.25
N VAL A 57 18.15 -16.16 -2.15
CA VAL A 57 19.09 -16.06 -3.28
C VAL A 57 19.53 -14.61 -3.49
N ARG A 58 20.47 -14.39 -4.38
CA ARG A 58 20.73 -13.06 -4.92
C ARG A 58 19.63 -12.72 -5.91
N ARG A 59 19.06 -11.49 -5.79
CA ARG A 59 17.96 -11.01 -6.64
C ARG A 59 16.72 -11.93 -6.61
N PRO A 60 16.16 -12.24 -5.42
CA PRO A 60 14.90 -12.96 -5.35
C PRO A 60 13.79 -12.13 -6.03
N TYR A 61 12.81 -12.81 -6.62
CA TYR A 61 11.78 -12.17 -7.42
C TYR A 61 10.41 -12.83 -7.26
N LEU A 62 9.36 -12.08 -7.62
CA LEU A 62 8.03 -12.57 -7.92
C LEU A 62 7.65 -12.06 -9.30
N GLU A 63 7.36 -12.96 -10.23
CA GLU A 63 7.14 -12.70 -11.64
C GLU A 63 5.65 -12.87 -11.99
N PHE A 64 5.16 -11.98 -12.83
CA PHE A 64 3.77 -11.88 -13.26
C PHE A 64 3.71 -11.92 -14.77
N GLU A 65 2.85 -12.78 -15.31
CA GLU A 65 2.50 -12.80 -16.72
C GLU A 65 0.98 -12.70 -16.88
N LEU A 66 0.53 -11.65 -17.54
CA LEU A 66 -0.88 -11.38 -17.79
C LEU A 66 -1.33 -12.13 -19.05
N PRO A 67 -2.63 -12.47 -19.15
CA PRO A 67 -3.22 -13.03 -20.35
C PRO A 67 -3.08 -12.11 -21.56
N GLU A 68 -3.23 -12.67 -22.73
CA GLU A 68 -3.21 -11.90 -23.98
C GLU A 68 -4.32 -10.84 -23.98
N GLY A 69 -3.97 -9.62 -24.38
CA GLY A 69 -4.88 -8.48 -24.41
C GLY A 69 -4.99 -7.70 -23.10
N GLU A 70 -4.47 -8.21 -21.98
CA GLU A 70 -4.46 -7.49 -20.70
C GLU A 70 -3.11 -6.84 -20.45
N THR A 71 -3.13 -5.67 -19.81
CA THR A 71 -1.93 -4.94 -19.39
C THR A 71 -2.10 -4.36 -18.01
N ALA A 72 -1.01 -4.29 -17.24
CA ALA A 72 -1.01 -3.74 -15.89
C ALA A 72 -0.82 -2.23 -15.92
N GLY A 73 -1.75 -1.50 -15.27
CA GLY A 73 -1.63 -0.08 -14.98
C GLY A 73 -1.02 0.17 -13.59
N TYR A 74 -1.26 -0.77 -12.66
CA TYR A 74 -0.77 -0.63 -11.28
C TYR A 74 -0.38 -1.97 -10.67
N LEU A 75 0.61 -1.89 -9.77
CA LEU A 75 1.01 -2.96 -8.88
C LEU A 75 0.96 -2.44 -7.43
N TYR A 76 0.16 -3.07 -6.57
CA TYR A 76 0.08 -2.77 -5.16
C TYR A 76 0.68 -3.91 -4.34
N VAL A 77 1.62 -3.58 -3.46
CA VAL A 77 2.43 -4.56 -2.72
C VAL A 77 2.34 -4.29 -1.24
N CYS A 78 1.99 -5.32 -0.46
CA CYS A 78 1.97 -5.30 0.99
C CYS A 78 3.15 -6.12 1.53
N PHE A 79 4.24 -5.46 1.90
CA PHE A 79 5.44 -6.12 2.43
C PHE A 79 5.24 -6.55 3.89
N THR A 80 5.71 -7.75 4.24
CA THR A 80 5.86 -8.15 5.64
C THR A 80 7.18 -7.69 6.24
N GLU A 81 8.18 -7.53 5.39
CA GLU A 81 9.49 -7.01 5.73
C GLU A 81 10.00 -6.18 4.54
N MET A 82 10.37 -4.94 4.81
CA MET A 82 10.85 -4.04 3.78
C MET A 82 12.20 -4.52 3.22
N PRO A 83 12.32 -4.74 1.90
CA PRO A 83 13.59 -5.06 1.29
C PRO A 83 14.55 -3.86 1.34
N GLN A 84 15.86 -4.10 1.32
CA GLN A 84 16.86 -3.02 1.29
C GLN A 84 16.78 -2.19 0.02
N SER A 85 16.48 -2.83 -1.10
CA SER A 85 16.27 -2.20 -2.40
C SER A 85 15.44 -3.12 -3.29
N TRP A 86 14.49 -2.55 -4.02
CA TRP A 86 13.69 -3.33 -4.96
C TRP A 86 13.28 -2.51 -6.17
N ALA A 87 12.89 -3.21 -7.21
CA ALA A 87 12.43 -2.62 -8.45
C ALA A 87 11.36 -3.49 -9.10
N VAL A 88 10.62 -2.89 -10.01
CA VAL A 88 9.82 -3.61 -10.99
C VAL A 88 10.60 -3.65 -12.31
N GLU A 89 10.73 -4.83 -12.86
CA GLU A 89 11.38 -5.06 -14.15
C GLU A 89 10.38 -5.67 -15.13
N GLU A 90 10.41 -5.20 -16.37
CA GLU A 90 9.65 -5.74 -17.50
C GLU A 90 10.50 -6.67 -18.34
N ARG A 91 9.92 -7.69 -18.94
CA ARG A 91 10.59 -8.58 -19.89
C ARG A 91 10.37 -8.12 -21.33
N VAL A 92 11.43 -7.60 -21.95
CA VAL A 92 11.43 -7.13 -23.34
C VAL A 92 12.51 -7.88 -24.11
N ASP A 93 12.15 -8.53 -25.22
CA ASP A 93 13.07 -9.29 -26.07
C ASP A 93 13.92 -10.31 -25.26
N GLY A 94 13.31 -10.98 -24.30
CA GLY A 94 13.94 -11.96 -23.43
C GLY A 94 14.86 -11.39 -22.35
N LYS A 95 14.98 -10.05 -22.24
CA LYS A 95 15.81 -9.36 -21.24
C LYS A 95 14.93 -8.61 -20.23
N TRP A 96 15.42 -8.51 -18.99
CA TRP A 96 14.78 -7.73 -17.94
C TRP A 96 15.29 -6.29 -17.97
N ARG A 97 14.35 -5.33 -17.93
CA ARG A 97 14.63 -3.88 -17.87
C ARG A 97 13.86 -3.28 -16.71
N VAL A 98 14.49 -2.43 -15.90
CA VAL A 98 13.85 -1.70 -14.82
C VAL A 98 12.86 -0.70 -15.41
N VAL A 99 11.60 -0.78 -15.01
CA VAL A 99 10.52 0.15 -15.37
C VAL A 99 10.11 1.05 -14.19
N ALA A 100 10.27 0.57 -12.95
CA ALA A 100 10.05 1.37 -11.76
C ALA A 100 11.03 0.96 -10.65
N LYS A 101 11.47 1.95 -9.86
CA LYS A 101 12.22 1.70 -8.62
C LYS A 101 11.25 1.78 -7.47
N GLY A 102 11.31 0.80 -6.55
CA GLY A 102 10.51 0.82 -5.35
C GLY A 102 11.11 1.71 -4.27
N GLY A 103 10.27 2.43 -3.57
CA GLY A 103 10.60 3.10 -2.31
C GLY A 103 10.70 2.11 -1.16
N THR A 104 11.35 2.51 -0.09
CA THR A 104 11.50 1.70 1.13
C THR A 104 10.82 2.36 2.33
N GLU A 105 10.04 3.40 2.09
CA GLU A 105 9.39 4.21 3.11
C GLU A 105 8.09 3.60 3.60
N TYR A 106 7.37 2.89 2.70
CA TYR A 106 6.02 2.38 2.97
C TYR A 106 5.94 0.88 2.80
N MET A 107 5.45 0.19 3.82
CA MET A 107 5.23 -1.26 3.73
C MET A 107 4.09 -1.65 2.78
N HIS A 108 3.12 -0.76 2.60
CA HIS A 108 2.12 -0.86 1.55
C HIS A 108 2.49 0.13 0.46
N ALA A 109 2.94 -0.36 -0.67
CA ALA A 109 3.48 0.44 -1.76
C ALA A 109 2.66 0.28 -3.04
N LEU A 110 2.26 1.39 -3.63
CA LEU A 110 1.64 1.43 -4.95
C LEU A 110 2.69 1.84 -5.99
N VAL A 111 2.79 1.08 -7.06
CA VAL A 111 3.64 1.36 -8.22
C VAL A 111 2.75 1.56 -9.43
N GLU A 112 2.88 2.71 -10.09
CA GLU A 112 2.25 2.94 -11.39
C GLU A 112 3.06 2.22 -12.48
N LEU A 113 2.36 1.51 -13.33
CA LEU A 113 2.89 0.79 -14.48
C LEU A 113 2.33 1.40 -15.77
N ASN A 114 3.04 1.23 -16.87
CA ASN A 114 2.67 1.80 -18.16
C ASN A 114 2.30 0.71 -19.17
N GLY A 115 1.39 -0.18 -18.76
CA GLY A 115 0.88 -1.22 -19.67
C GLY A 115 1.79 -2.45 -19.78
N GLN A 116 2.56 -2.79 -18.75
CA GLN A 116 3.38 -4.00 -18.75
C GLN A 116 2.52 -5.26 -18.74
N ARG A 117 2.89 -6.24 -19.54
CA ARG A 117 2.23 -7.54 -19.59
C ARG A 117 3.04 -8.64 -18.89
N HIS A 118 4.35 -8.59 -18.98
CA HIS A 118 5.25 -9.55 -18.37
C HIS A 118 6.29 -8.80 -17.55
N PHE A 119 6.18 -8.85 -16.23
CA PHE A 119 7.02 -8.07 -15.33
C PHE A 119 7.29 -8.85 -14.02
N ARG A 120 8.20 -8.34 -13.21
CA ARG A 120 8.50 -8.93 -11.90
C ARG A 120 8.87 -7.86 -10.88
N ILE A 121 8.57 -8.15 -9.62
CA ILE A 121 9.19 -7.49 -8.47
C ILE A 121 10.50 -8.21 -8.21
N VAL A 122 11.58 -7.47 -8.05
CA VAL A 122 12.91 -8.04 -7.76
C VAL A 122 13.59 -7.25 -6.65
N GLU A 123 14.18 -7.94 -5.69
CA GLU A 123 15.11 -7.35 -4.74
C GLU A 123 16.46 -7.18 -5.45
N ASN A 124 17.05 -5.99 -5.41
CA ASN A 124 18.21 -5.64 -6.23
C ASN A 124 19.37 -4.99 -5.47
N SER A 125 19.41 -5.13 -4.13
CA SER A 125 20.56 -4.70 -3.31
C SER A 125 21.87 -5.46 -3.64
N GLY A 126 21.75 -6.62 -4.29
CA GLY A 126 22.88 -7.47 -4.63
C GLY A 126 23.31 -8.44 -3.52
N VAL A 127 22.63 -8.44 -2.37
CA VAL A 127 22.88 -9.39 -1.28
C VAL A 127 22.01 -10.65 -1.43
N THR A 128 22.41 -11.74 -0.75
CA THR A 128 21.60 -12.96 -0.65
C THR A 128 20.54 -12.77 0.41
N THR A 129 19.28 -12.61 0.00
CA THR A 129 18.16 -12.31 0.88
C THR A 129 16.86 -12.97 0.39
N ARG A 130 15.72 -12.56 0.94
CA ARG A 130 14.37 -12.98 0.55
C ARG A 130 13.50 -11.76 0.31
N LEU A 131 12.57 -11.86 -0.63
CA LEU A 131 11.37 -11.02 -0.66
C LEU A 131 10.30 -11.66 0.22
N LYS A 132 9.51 -10.83 0.89
CA LYS A 132 8.45 -11.27 1.80
C LYS A 132 7.24 -10.34 1.67
N PHE A 133 6.10 -10.91 1.32
CA PHE A 133 4.83 -10.19 1.13
C PHE A 133 3.72 -10.81 1.97
N ASN A 134 2.76 -9.99 2.42
CA ASN A 134 1.44 -10.49 2.79
C ASN A 134 0.61 -10.68 1.52
N GLU A 135 0.51 -9.59 0.72
CA GLU A 135 -0.33 -9.57 -0.45
C GLU A 135 0.29 -8.76 -1.59
N VAL A 136 -0.04 -9.15 -2.81
CA VAL A 136 0.21 -8.38 -4.03
C VAL A 136 -1.04 -8.32 -4.87
N PHE A 137 -1.29 -7.14 -5.47
CA PHE A 137 -2.44 -6.92 -6.34
C PHE A 137 -1.97 -6.27 -7.63
N VAL A 138 -2.49 -6.78 -8.75
CA VAL A 138 -2.27 -6.22 -10.09
C VAL A 138 -3.58 -5.66 -10.58
N PHE A 139 -3.56 -4.43 -11.05
CA PHE A 139 -4.71 -3.77 -11.64
C PHE A 139 -4.40 -3.29 -13.06
N GLY A 140 -5.41 -3.29 -13.93
CA GLY A 140 -5.38 -2.58 -15.20
C GLY A 140 -5.37 -1.07 -15.01
N GLU A 141 -5.51 -0.34 -16.12
CA GLU A 141 -5.70 1.10 -16.08
C GLU A 141 -7.11 1.45 -15.55
N GLY A 142 -7.25 2.62 -14.95
CA GLY A 142 -8.52 3.13 -14.44
C GLY A 142 -8.42 3.71 -13.03
N GLU A 143 -9.57 3.95 -12.41
CA GLU A 143 -9.66 4.41 -11.03
C GLU A 143 -9.49 3.23 -10.07
N LEU A 144 -8.47 3.32 -9.21
CA LEU A 144 -8.20 2.26 -8.23
C LEU A 144 -9.27 2.25 -7.13
N PRO A 145 -9.61 1.06 -6.60
CA PRO A 145 -10.50 0.94 -5.45
C PRO A 145 -10.00 1.78 -4.25
N ASP A 146 -10.93 2.33 -3.49
CA ASP A 146 -10.64 3.22 -2.35
C ASP A 146 -9.76 2.59 -1.27
N TRP A 147 -9.75 1.27 -1.17
CA TRP A 147 -8.92 0.56 -0.19
C TRP A 147 -7.43 0.47 -0.59
N VAL A 148 -7.07 0.77 -1.84
CA VAL A 148 -5.68 0.82 -2.30
C VAL A 148 -5.01 2.07 -1.74
N GLN A 149 -4.01 1.86 -0.90
CA GLN A 149 -3.39 2.91 -0.11
C GLN A 149 -2.34 3.68 -0.92
N ARG A 150 -2.44 5.01 -0.86
CA ARG A 150 -1.48 5.96 -1.45
C ARG A 150 -0.93 6.84 -0.35
N TRP A 151 -0.01 6.30 0.41
CA TRP A 151 0.56 6.98 1.56
C TRP A 151 1.36 8.24 1.16
N GLN A 152 1.21 9.26 1.98
CA GLN A 152 2.03 10.46 1.94
C GLN A 152 3.09 10.37 3.05
N PRO A 153 4.25 11.05 2.90
CA PRO A 153 5.21 11.15 3.98
C PRO A 153 4.56 11.69 5.25
N THR A 154 5.04 11.23 6.41
CA THR A 154 4.64 11.79 7.71
C THR A 154 4.90 13.29 7.71
N ALA A 155 3.89 14.10 8.04
CA ALA A 155 4.07 15.55 8.09
C ALA A 155 4.94 15.96 9.27
N GLU A 156 5.78 16.97 9.06
CA GLU A 156 6.53 17.62 10.16
C GLU A 156 5.62 18.34 11.15
N LYS A 157 4.44 18.79 10.67
CA LYS A 157 3.40 19.45 11.46
C LYS A 157 2.04 18.90 11.07
N ALA A 158 1.25 18.54 12.05
CA ALA A 158 -0.13 18.09 11.87
C ALA A 158 -1.08 18.92 12.70
N ASP A 159 -2.35 18.99 12.27
CA ASP A 159 -3.41 19.62 13.06
C ASP A 159 -3.77 18.75 14.28
N LEU A 160 -3.64 17.42 14.14
CA LEU A 160 -3.88 16.45 15.20
C LEU A 160 -2.76 15.40 15.19
N LEU A 161 -2.10 15.21 16.33
CA LEU A 161 -1.24 14.08 16.62
C LEU A 161 -1.95 13.15 17.60
N VAL A 162 -2.14 11.91 17.20
CA VAL A 162 -2.62 10.83 18.07
C VAL A 162 -1.43 9.96 18.46
N LEU A 163 -1.21 9.81 19.76
CA LEU A 163 -0.19 8.91 20.30
C LEU A 163 -0.87 7.67 20.87
N ALA A 164 -0.68 6.54 20.20
CA ALA A 164 -1.16 5.23 20.61
C ALA A 164 -0.01 4.39 21.17
N THR A 165 -0.27 3.57 22.17
CA THR A 165 0.75 2.67 22.71
C THR A 165 0.94 1.48 21.80
N HIS A 166 -0.15 0.82 21.41
CA HIS A 166 -0.14 -0.38 20.58
C HIS A 166 -0.99 -0.16 19.31
N PRO A 167 -0.74 -0.93 18.26
CA PRO A 167 -1.64 -1.00 17.10
C PRO A 167 -2.98 -1.61 17.49
N ASP A 168 -4.01 -0.84 17.55
CA ASP A 168 -5.43 -0.98 17.85
C ASP A 168 -5.96 0.11 18.81
N ASP A 169 -5.11 0.69 19.67
CA ASP A 169 -5.51 1.77 20.59
C ASP A 169 -6.11 2.97 19.85
N GLU A 170 -5.60 3.29 18.66
CA GLU A 170 -6.13 4.37 17.83
C GLU A 170 -7.57 4.11 17.39
N LEU A 171 -7.90 2.86 17.14
CA LEU A 171 -9.25 2.46 16.75
C LEU A 171 -10.19 2.40 17.98
N ILE A 172 -9.70 1.81 19.06
CA ILE A 172 -10.47 1.59 20.30
C ILE A 172 -10.79 2.92 20.98
N PHE A 173 -9.80 3.80 21.11
CA PHE A 173 -9.95 5.04 21.90
C PHE A 173 -10.19 6.28 21.05
N PHE A 174 -9.78 6.29 19.79
CA PHE A 174 -9.85 7.47 18.90
C PHE A 174 -10.59 7.21 17.59
N GLY A 175 -11.29 6.06 17.44
CA GLY A 175 -12.02 5.68 16.23
C GLY A 175 -13.12 6.65 15.81
N GLY A 176 -13.64 7.50 16.71
CA GLY A 176 -14.51 8.63 16.38
C GLY A 176 -13.75 9.93 16.11
N THR A 177 -12.66 10.17 16.84
CA THR A 177 -11.89 11.41 16.74
C THR A 177 -11.12 11.50 15.43
N ILE A 178 -10.42 10.43 15.05
CA ILE A 178 -9.58 10.42 13.84
C ILE A 178 -10.40 10.74 12.59
N PRO A 179 -11.50 10.02 12.25
CA PRO A 179 -12.26 10.31 11.04
C PRO A 179 -12.96 11.69 11.09
N THR A 180 -13.38 12.16 12.27
CA THR A 180 -13.91 13.51 12.41
C THR A 180 -12.89 14.57 11.98
N TYR A 181 -11.63 14.41 12.37
CA TYR A 181 -10.59 15.37 11.94
C TYR A 181 -10.13 15.12 10.52
N ALA A 182 -9.82 13.88 10.16
CA ALA A 182 -9.24 13.54 8.85
C ALA A 182 -10.23 13.72 7.70
N VAL A 183 -11.50 13.34 7.88
CA VAL A 183 -12.51 13.30 6.81
C VAL A 183 -13.47 14.49 6.92
N GLU A 184 -14.17 14.65 8.07
CA GLU A 184 -15.21 15.68 8.17
C GLU A 184 -14.64 17.10 8.21
N ARG A 185 -13.48 17.29 8.84
CA ARG A 185 -12.81 18.58 8.98
C ARG A 185 -11.65 18.80 8.02
N GLU A 186 -11.31 17.77 7.22
CA GLU A 186 -10.20 17.81 6.24
C GLU A 186 -8.87 18.29 6.86
N LYS A 187 -8.56 17.79 8.07
CA LYS A 187 -7.37 18.15 8.82
C LYS A 187 -6.25 17.14 8.62
N SER A 188 -5.02 17.63 8.74
CA SER A 188 -3.82 16.79 8.76
C SER A 188 -3.76 16.01 10.06
N VAL A 189 -3.83 14.69 9.99
CA VAL A 189 -3.77 13.78 11.14
C VAL A 189 -2.55 12.89 11.01
N VAL A 190 -1.70 12.87 12.04
CA VAL A 190 -0.60 11.94 12.20
C VAL A 190 -0.91 11.02 13.37
N VAL A 191 -0.68 9.72 13.18
CA VAL A 191 -0.77 8.74 14.26
C VAL A 191 0.64 8.19 14.52
N ALA A 192 1.03 8.15 15.79
CA ALA A 192 2.30 7.59 16.23
C ALA A 192 2.05 6.48 17.24
N TYR A 193 2.75 5.36 17.05
CA TYR A 193 2.72 4.19 17.93
C TYR A 193 4.01 4.09 18.73
N MET A 194 3.92 3.80 20.01
CA MET A 194 5.09 3.61 20.85
C MET A 194 5.72 2.25 20.58
N SER A 195 4.92 1.18 20.54
CA SER A 195 5.42 -0.16 20.30
C SER A 195 5.47 -0.52 18.81
N GLY A 196 6.51 -1.24 18.42
CA GLY A 196 6.60 -1.89 17.12
C GLY A 196 5.59 -3.02 17.02
N ALA A 197 4.98 -3.16 15.84
CA ALA A 197 4.02 -4.22 15.55
C ALA A 197 4.66 -5.37 14.77
N SER A 198 4.12 -6.59 14.93
CA SER A 198 4.39 -7.68 14.00
C SER A 198 3.95 -7.28 12.58
N ALA A 199 4.43 -7.99 11.57
CA ALA A 199 4.07 -7.68 10.18
C ALA A 199 2.56 -7.72 9.93
N ALA A 200 1.84 -8.71 10.49
CA ALA A 200 0.38 -8.80 10.39
C ALA A 200 -0.29 -7.58 11.03
N ARG A 201 0.05 -7.24 12.26
CA ARG A 201 -0.51 -6.07 12.94
C ARG A 201 -0.18 -4.75 12.25
N ARG A 202 0.96 -4.65 11.56
CA ARG A 202 1.26 -3.47 10.72
C ARG A 202 0.33 -3.34 9.54
N SER A 203 0.00 -4.44 8.86
CA SER A 203 -0.98 -4.41 7.79
C SER A 203 -2.38 -4.05 8.30
N GLU A 204 -2.79 -4.58 9.45
CA GLU A 204 -4.07 -4.24 10.09
C GLU A 204 -4.16 -2.75 10.44
N LEU A 205 -3.13 -2.19 11.12
CA LEU A 205 -3.13 -0.76 11.46
C LEU A 205 -3.12 0.14 10.23
N LEU A 206 -2.34 -0.19 9.18
CA LEU A 206 -2.32 0.60 7.95
C LEU A 206 -3.68 0.58 7.26
N ASN A 207 -4.35 -0.58 7.21
CA ASN A 207 -5.70 -0.69 6.68
C ASN A 207 -6.70 0.12 7.53
N GLY A 208 -6.65 0.00 8.85
CA GLY A 208 -7.51 0.74 9.78
C GLY A 208 -7.35 2.26 9.63
N LEU A 209 -6.12 2.76 9.65
CA LEU A 209 -5.83 4.19 9.48
C LEU A 209 -6.31 4.71 8.12
N TRP A 210 -6.10 3.95 7.05
CA TRP A 210 -6.55 4.33 5.72
C TRP A 210 -8.07 4.46 5.65
N HIS A 211 -8.81 3.51 6.23
CA HIS A 211 -10.27 3.56 6.32
C HIS A 211 -10.80 4.71 7.20
N MET A 212 -10.03 5.10 8.22
CA MET A 212 -10.36 6.28 9.04
C MET A 212 -10.00 7.61 8.35
N GLY A 213 -9.51 7.59 7.11
CA GLY A 213 -9.19 8.78 6.33
C GLY A 213 -7.79 9.35 6.54
N VAL A 214 -6.94 8.69 7.33
CA VAL A 214 -5.53 9.08 7.49
C VAL A 214 -4.81 8.81 6.17
N ARG A 215 -4.02 9.77 5.71
CA ARG A 215 -3.27 9.68 4.44
C ARG A 215 -1.76 9.82 4.66
N GLN A 216 -1.35 10.29 5.82
CA GLN A 216 0.05 10.38 6.21
C GLN A 216 0.50 9.08 6.84
N TYR A 217 1.66 8.58 6.42
CA TYR A 217 2.19 7.33 6.94
C TYR A 217 2.45 7.45 8.44
N PRO A 218 2.03 6.47 9.26
CA PRO A 218 2.18 6.55 10.70
C PRO A 218 3.65 6.46 11.13
N VAL A 219 3.95 7.03 12.28
CA VAL A 219 5.23 6.83 12.97
C VAL A 219 5.12 5.56 13.81
N ILE A 220 6.04 4.63 13.61
CA ILE A 220 6.07 3.38 14.39
C ILE A 220 7.35 3.36 15.21
N GLY A 221 7.18 3.42 16.52
CA GLY A 221 8.28 3.41 17.48
C GLY A 221 8.99 2.05 17.54
N PRO A 222 10.22 2.03 18.02
CA PRO A 222 11.05 0.83 18.09
C PRO A 222 10.80 -0.02 19.32
N PHE A 223 9.94 0.40 20.25
CA PHE A 223 9.78 -0.27 21.52
C PHE A 223 9.12 -1.63 21.37
N GLY A 224 9.61 -2.60 22.14
CA GLY A 224 9.00 -3.93 22.19
C GLY A 224 7.67 -3.90 22.94
N ASP A 225 6.71 -4.67 22.48
CA ASP A 225 5.46 -4.93 23.18
C ASP A 225 5.66 -6.09 24.16
N ALA A 226 6.40 -5.83 25.24
CA ALA A 226 6.69 -6.81 26.25
C ALA A 226 6.27 -6.28 27.64
N TYR A 227 5.37 -6.99 28.29
CA TYR A 227 5.03 -6.71 29.67
C TYR A 227 6.22 -6.97 30.58
N SER A 228 6.66 -5.96 31.34
CA SER A 228 7.69 -6.10 32.35
C SER A 228 7.28 -5.36 33.62
N THR A 229 7.44 -6.03 34.75
CA THR A 229 7.35 -5.40 36.08
C THR A 229 8.70 -4.84 36.56
N ASN A 230 9.77 -5.07 35.82
CA ASN A 230 11.09 -4.58 36.12
C ASN A 230 11.31 -3.21 35.52
N MET A 231 11.33 -2.17 36.33
CA MET A 231 11.51 -0.78 35.90
C MET A 231 12.84 -0.56 35.17
N ALA A 232 13.92 -1.28 35.51
CA ALA A 232 15.17 -1.16 34.77
C ALA A 232 15.05 -1.61 33.32
N VAL A 233 14.31 -2.69 33.06
CA VAL A 233 14.03 -3.15 31.69
C VAL A 233 13.18 -2.14 30.92
N ILE A 234 12.24 -1.47 31.61
CA ILE A 234 11.41 -0.42 30.98
C ILE A 234 12.27 0.79 30.62
N TYR A 235 13.13 1.24 31.51
CA TYR A 235 14.02 2.39 31.27
C TYR A 235 15.05 2.13 30.18
N ASP A 236 15.56 0.90 30.05
CA ASP A 236 16.50 0.55 28.97
C ASP A 236 15.86 0.54 27.56
N GLN A 237 14.53 0.56 27.48
CA GLN A 237 13.79 0.61 26.22
C GLN A 237 13.39 2.03 25.81
N TRP A 238 13.51 3.01 26.69
CA TRP A 238 13.17 4.44 26.46
C TRP A 238 14.43 5.28 26.26
#